data_c37a2eeb1136790560d19ea60760604f
#
_entry.id   c37a2eeb1136790560d19ea60760604f
#
_cell.length_a   1.000
_cell.length_b   1.000
_cell.length_c   1.000
_cell.angle_alpha   90.00
_cell.angle_beta   90.00
_cell.angle_gamma   90.00
#
_symmetry.space_group_name_H-M   'P 1'
#
loop_
_entity.id
_entity.type
_entity.pdbx_description
1 polymer ?
#
loop_
_entity_poly.entity_id
_entity_poly.type
_entity_poly.pdbx_seq_one_letter_code
_entity_poly.pdbx_strand_id
1 'polypeptide(L)'
;MRIQGKRLVLAIIFASALVRAFAQTPAIDPALLAKANTGDAPSQVLVGDSYAAGNGQTRSSSQLAEDLQQAAEWYRKAADKNDIAGEMRLAALYRDGRGVARDMAQAADWYRKAAEQGDATAQATLGVLYSMGQGVPQDYAEAYYWLDLAASAKGPNQGKYAANRQMVGTHITADELAEVQERVAIWLAAHPR
;
A
#
# COMPACT_ATOMS: atom_id res chain seq x y z
N MET A 1 -44.36 -40.02 13.05
CA MET A 1 -44.52 -38.66 12.50
C MET A 1 -43.66 -37.66 13.29
N ARG A 2 -42.30 -37.79 13.30
CA ARG A 2 -41.37 -36.97 14.11
C ARG A 2 -40.05 -36.62 13.45
N ILE A 3 -39.95 -36.61 12.11
CA ILE A 3 -38.69 -36.37 11.37
C ILE A 3 -38.71 -35.06 10.57
N GLN A 4 -39.86 -34.40 10.42
CA GLN A 4 -39.94 -33.16 9.61
C GLN A 4 -39.45 -31.88 10.37
N GLY A 5 -39.52 -31.86 11.70
CA GLY A 5 -39.15 -30.65 12.47
C GLY A 5 -37.67 -30.33 12.52
N LYS A 6 -36.78 -31.32 12.45
CA LYS A 6 -35.33 -31.08 12.55
C LYS A 6 -34.69 -30.54 11.27
N ARG A 7 -35.28 -30.88 10.09
CA ARG A 7 -34.77 -30.36 8.81
C ARG A 7 -35.12 -28.89 8.57
N LEU A 8 -36.28 -28.45 9.07
CA LEU A 8 -36.71 -27.05 8.93
C LEU A 8 -35.88 -26.08 9.81
N VAL A 9 -35.53 -26.53 11.03
CA VAL A 9 -34.72 -25.72 11.95
C VAL A 9 -33.28 -25.56 11.43
N LEU A 10 -32.70 -26.61 10.82
CA LEU A 10 -31.34 -26.50 10.22
C LEU A 10 -31.33 -25.58 9.00
N ALA A 11 -32.35 -25.62 8.15
CA ALA A 11 -32.47 -24.76 6.98
C ALA A 11 -32.61 -23.26 7.37
N ILE A 12 -33.33 -22.97 8.45
CA ILE A 12 -33.53 -21.60 8.94
C ILE A 12 -32.22 -21.07 9.57
N ILE A 13 -31.44 -21.89 10.27
CA ILE A 13 -30.16 -21.51 10.84
C ILE A 13 -29.11 -21.24 9.73
N PHE A 14 -29.08 -22.08 8.69
CA PHE A 14 -28.22 -21.85 7.54
C PHE A 14 -28.62 -20.61 6.73
N ALA A 15 -29.91 -20.37 6.52
CA ALA A 15 -30.38 -19.16 5.83
C ALA A 15 -30.10 -17.89 6.63
N SER A 16 -30.23 -17.94 7.97
CA SER A 16 -29.90 -16.76 8.83
C SER A 16 -28.40 -16.50 8.93
N ALA A 17 -27.55 -17.53 8.86
CA ALA A 17 -26.11 -17.36 8.81
C ALA A 17 -25.65 -16.80 7.46
N LEU A 18 -26.24 -17.27 6.35
CA LEU A 18 -25.97 -16.74 5.01
C LEU A 18 -26.43 -15.28 4.86
N VAL A 19 -27.62 -14.94 5.37
CA VAL A 19 -28.13 -13.56 5.36
C VAL A 19 -27.29 -12.63 6.27
N ARG A 20 -26.77 -13.13 7.38
CA ARG A 20 -25.82 -12.35 8.21
C ARG A 20 -24.48 -12.15 7.54
N ALA A 21 -23.96 -13.12 6.79
CA ALA A 21 -22.73 -12.98 6.02
C ALA A 21 -22.86 -11.92 4.91
N PHE A 22 -24.03 -11.85 4.24
CA PHE A 22 -24.30 -10.80 3.23
C PHE A 22 -24.50 -9.40 3.82
N ALA A 23 -24.92 -9.28 5.08
CA ALA A 23 -25.13 -7.97 5.73
C ALA A 23 -23.85 -7.34 6.26
N GLN A 24 -22.70 -7.97 6.11
CA GLN A 24 -21.43 -7.57 6.74
C GLN A 24 -20.33 -7.16 5.73
N THR A 25 -20.55 -7.37 4.44
CA THR A 25 -19.64 -6.83 3.41
C THR A 25 -19.87 -5.34 3.23
N PRO A 26 -18.83 -4.53 2.98
CA PRO A 26 -19.01 -3.13 2.62
C PRO A 26 -19.95 -3.03 1.42
N ALA A 27 -20.91 -2.11 1.49
CA ALA A 27 -21.78 -1.82 0.35
C ALA A 27 -20.95 -1.09 -0.72
N ILE A 28 -20.21 -1.86 -1.52
CA ILE A 28 -19.44 -1.34 -2.65
C ILE A 28 -20.43 -1.06 -3.78
N ASP A 29 -20.31 0.12 -4.40
CA ASP A 29 -21.09 0.47 -5.57
C ASP A 29 -20.94 -0.63 -6.65
N PRO A 30 -22.04 -1.25 -7.11
CA PRO A 30 -21.99 -2.29 -8.13
C PRO A 30 -21.33 -1.84 -9.43
N ALA A 31 -21.47 -0.58 -9.83
CA ALA A 31 -20.82 -0.03 -11.01
C ALA A 31 -19.31 0.08 -10.83
N LEU A 32 -18.84 0.50 -9.65
CA LEU A 32 -17.43 0.51 -9.29
C LEU A 32 -16.84 -0.91 -9.31
N LEU A 33 -17.53 -1.86 -8.69
CA LEU A 33 -17.09 -3.25 -8.65
C LEU A 33 -17.03 -3.88 -10.05
N ALA A 34 -18.03 -3.61 -10.91
CA ALA A 34 -18.02 -4.06 -12.29
C ALA A 34 -16.79 -3.52 -13.04
N LYS A 35 -16.49 -2.23 -12.91
CA LYS A 35 -15.33 -1.60 -13.54
C LYS A 35 -14.00 -2.16 -13.02
N ALA A 36 -13.88 -2.36 -11.71
CA ALA A 36 -12.70 -3.00 -11.10
C ALA A 36 -12.47 -4.43 -11.64
N ASN A 37 -13.57 -5.19 -11.84
CA ASN A 37 -13.53 -6.55 -12.38
C ASN A 37 -13.10 -6.59 -13.85
N THR A 38 -13.32 -5.53 -14.64
CA THR A 38 -12.78 -5.44 -16.00
C THR A 38 -11.30 -5.09 -16.02
N GLY A 39 -10.71 -4.84 -14.85
CA GLY A 39 -9.28 -4.61 -14.69
C GLY A 39 -8.87 -3.13 -14.65
N ASP A 40 -9.78 -2.20 -14.44
CA ASP A 40 -9.47 -0.79 -14.23
C ASP A 40 -8.74 -0.61 -12.91
N ALA A 41 -7.43 -0.30 -12.96
CA ALA A 41 -6.58 -0.25 -11.77
C ALA A 41 -7.03 0.81 -10.73
N PRO A 42 -7.38 2.06 -11.12
CA PRO A 42 -7.93 3.02 -10.17
C PRO A 42 -9.21 2.54 -9.47
N SER A 43 -10.11 1.86 -10.20
CA SER A 43 -11.31 1.27 -9.60
C SER A 43 -10.97 0.13 -8.64
N GLN A 44 -9.94 -0.66 -8.92
CA GLN A 44 -9.45 -1.70 -8.03
C GLN A 44 -8.94 -1.09 -6.71
N VAL A 45 -8.20 0.02 -6.76
CA VAL A 45 -7.78 0.76 -5.56
C VAL A 45 -8.99 1.22 -4.74
N LEU A 46 -9.98 1.84 -5.39
CA LEU A 46 -11.18 2.32 -4.70
C LEU A 46 -12.00 1.19 -4.06
N VAL A 47 -12.08 0.01 -4.69
CA VAL A 47 -12.69 -1.17 -4.08
C VAL A 47 -11.88 -1.62 -2.86
N GLY A 48 -10.56 -1.66 -2.96
CA GLY A 48 -9.67 -1.94 -1.83
C GLY A 48 -9.84 -0.94 -0.68
N ASP A 49 -9.92 0.36 -0.98
CA ASP A 49 -10.17 1.42 0.01
C ASP A 49 -11.54 1.24 0.70
N SER A 50 -12.57 0.80 -0.03
CA SER A 50 -13.89 0.50 0.53
C SER A 50 -13.82 -0.64 1.55
N TYR A 51 -13.08 -1.70 1.26
CA TYR A 51 -12.83 -2.78 2.22
C TYR A 51 -12.03 -2.28 3.42
N ALA A 52 -10.93 -1.57 3.21
CA ALA A 52 -10.05 -1.08 4.27
C ALA A 52 -10.74 -0.07 5.22
N ALA A 53 -11.61 0.78 4.68
CA ALA A 53 -12.36 1.79 5.45
C ALA A 53 -13.50 1.22 6.28
N GLY A 54 -14.03 0.04 5.87
CA GLY A 54 -15.14 -0.56 6.59
C GLY A 54 -16.48 0.13 6.44
N ASN A 55 -16.64 1.07 5.54
CA ASN A 55 -17.87 1.84 5.29
C ASN A 55 -18.56 2.38 6.55
N GLY A 56 -17.78 2.72 7.60
CA GLY A 56 -18.28 3.32 8.83
C GLY A 56 -19.09 2.38 9.74
N GLN A 57 -19.11 1.09 9.46
CA GLN A 57 -19.81 0.11 10.31
C GLN A 57 -18.94 -0.34 11.50
N THR A 58 -19.56 -0.57 12.64
CA THR A 58 -18.91 -1.20 13.79
C THR A 58 -18.62 -2.67 13.45
N ARG A 59 -17.35 -3.06 13.40
CA ARG A 59 -16.90 -4.40 13.01
C ARG A 59 -16.25 -5.14 14.16
N SER A 60 -16.38 -6.45 14.16
CA SER A 60 -15.55 -7.32 15.00
C SER A 60 -14.11 -7.33 14.48
N SER A 61 -13.16 -7.71 15.34
CA SER A 61 -11.75 -7.82 14.94
C SER A 61 -11.54 -8.84 13.80
N SER A 62 -12.31 -9.93 13.80
CA SER A 62 -12.28 -10.94 12.73
C SER A 62 -12.75 -10.37 11.40
N GLN A 63 -13.87 -9.62 11.41
CA GLN A 63 -14.40 -8.95 10.24
C GLN A 63 -13.42 -7.96 9.63
N LEU A 64 -12.78 -7.15 10.48
CA LEU A 64 -11.77 -6.19 10.03
C LEU A 64 -10.56 -6.91 9.39
N ALA A 65 -10.15 -8.05 9.95
CA ALA A 65 -9.05 -8.84 9.38
C ALA A 65 -9.40 -9.39 7.99
N GLU A 66 -10.61 -9.94 7.81
CA GLU A 66 -11.11 -10.44 6.53
C GLU A 66 -11.22 -9.31 5.48
N ASP A 67 -11.74 -8.16 5.88
CA ASP A 67 -11.86 -7.00 4.99
C ASP A 67 -10.49 -6.47 4.55
N LEU A 68 -9.51 -6.44 5.46
CA LEU A 68 -8.16 -6.05 5.11
C LEU A 68 -7.45 -7.06 4.19
N GLN A 69 -7.78 -8.35 4.29
CA GLN A 69 -7.32 -9.35 3.33
C GLN A 69 -7.90 -9.06 1.93
N GLN A 70 -9.21 -8.79 1.86
CA GLN A 70 -9.85 -8.40 0.59
C GLN A 70 -9.24 -7.12 0.01
N ALA A 71 -8.99 -6.12 0.86
CA ALA A 71 -8.30 -4.89 0.44
C ALA A 71 -6.93 -5.20 -0.16
N ALA A 72 -6.14 -6.06 0.49
CA ALA A 72 -4.82 -6.45 0.00
C ALA A 72 -4.87 -7.13 -1.39
N GLU A 73 -5.87 -7.98 -1.62
CA GLU A 73 -6.07 -8.62 -2.93
C GLU A 73 -6.39 -7.60 -4.03
N TRP A 74 -7.26 -6.62 -3.74
CA TRP A 74 -7.60 -5.58 -4.70
C TRP A 74 -6.43 -4.64 -4.98
N TYR A 75 -5.69 -4.21 -3.95
CA TYR A 75 -4.48 -3.41 -4.12
C TYR A 75 -3.42 -4.17 -4.92
N ARG A 76 -3.27 -5.48 -4.72
CA ARG A 76 -2.35 -6.31 -5.50
C ARG A 76 -2.71 -6.31 -6.98
N LYS A 77 -4.00 -6.49 -7.32
CA LYS A 77 -4.46 -6.42 -8.71
C LYS A 77 -4.12 -5.09 -9.39
N ALA A 78 -4.25 -3.98 -8.66
CA ALA A 78 -3.87 -2.66 -9.16
C ALA A 78 -2.34 -2.51 -9.27
N ALA A 79 -1.60 -2.92 -8.24
CA ALA A 79 -0.14 -2.88 -8.19
C ALA A 79 0.52 -3.72 -9.29
N ASP A 80 -0.03 -4.89 -9.62
CA ASP A 80 0.43 -5.74 -10.71
C ASP A 80 0.26 -5.08 -12.10
N LYS A 81 -0.48 -3.97 -12.16
CA LYS A 81 -0.64 -3.10 -13.34
C LYS A 81 0.18 -1.83 -13.26
N ASN A 82 1.12 -1.76 -12.34
CA ASN A 82 1.95 -0.60 -12.07
C ASN A 82 1.14 0.65 -11.65
N ASP A 83 0.00 0.46 -10.98
CA ASP A 83 -0.74 1.57 -10.38
C ASP A 83 -0.06 2.01 -9.08
N ILE A 84 0.45 3.22 -9.05
CA ILE A 84 1.21 3.78 -7.92
C ILE A 84 0.40 3.73 -6.62
N ALA A 85 -0.89 4.06 -6.67
CA ALA A 85 -1.74 4.04 -5.48
C ALA A 85 -1.93 2.61 -4.95
N GLY A 86 -2.11 1.62 -5.83
CA GLY A 86 -2.15 0.20 -5.49
C GLY A 86 -0.86 -0.28 -4.85
N GLU A 87 0.30 0.06 -5.42
CA GLU A 87 1.62 -0.26 -4.89
C GLU A 87 1.82 0.33 -3.49
N MET A 88 1.51 1.61 -3.31
CA MET A 88 1.62 2.33 -2.04
C MET A 88 0.71 1.75 -0.95
N ARG A 89 -0.54 1.43 -1.28
CA ARG A 89 -1.50 0.80 -0.37
C ARG A 89 -1.06 -0.59 0.06
N LEU A 90 -0.62 -1.41 -0.91
CA LEU A 90 -0.13 -2.76 -0.64
C LEU A 90 1.14 -2.74 0.22
N ALA A 91 2.08 -1.85 -0.09
CA ALA A 91 3.29 -1.64 0.71
C ALA A 91 2.96 -1.29 2.17
N ALA A 92 1.99 -0.39 2.39
CA ALA A 92 1.54 -0.03 3.73
C ALA A 92 0.94 -1.22 4.49
N LEU A 93 0.16 -2.08 3.83
CA LEU A 93 -0.39 -3.29 4.46
C LEU A 93 0.72 -4.26 4.89
N TYR A 94 1.74 -4.48 4.06
CA TYR A 94 2.89 -5.31 4.42
C TYR A 94 3.72 -4.72 5.56
N ARG A 95 3.96 -3.40 5.54
CA ARG A 95 4.67 -2.69 6.61
C ARG A 95 3.98 -2.85 7.96
N ASP A 96 2.66 -2.69 7.97
CA ASP A 96 1.86 -2.64 9.19
C ASP A 96 1.36 -4.03 9.63
N GLY A 97 1.45 -5.06 8.78
CA GLY A 97 0.92 -6.40 9.04
C GLY A 97 -0.62 -6.41 9.09
N ARG A 98 -1.27 -5.62 8.25
CA ARG A 98 -2.72 -5.48 8.22
C ARG A 98 -3.31 -6.23 7.03
N GLY A 99 -4.12 -7.26 7.29
CA GLY A 99 -4.70 -8.14 6.26
C GLY A 99 -3.70 -9.06 5.55
N VAL A 100 -2.42 -8.86 5.79
CA VAL A 100 -1.30 -9.70 5.35
C VAL A 100 -0.31 -9.86 6.50
N ALA A 101 0.51 -10.91 6.48
CA ALA A 101 1.61 -11.03 7.42
C ALA A 101 2.57 -9.83 7.25
N ARG A 102 3.05 -9.28 8.37
CA ARG A 102 4.00 -8.17 8.33
C ARG A 102 5.28 -8.62 7.64
N ASP A 103 5.66 -7.90 6.59
CA ASP A 103 6.87 -8.18 5.81
C ASP A 103 7.47 -6.86 5.30
N MET A 104 8.55 -6.41 5.96
CA MET A 104 9.21 -5.15 5.61
C MET A 104 9.96 -5.23 4.29
N ALA A 105 10.42 -6.42 3.87
CA ALA A 105 11.09 -6.58 2.58
C ALA A 105 10.08 -6.43 1.43
N GLN A 106 8.94 -7.10 1.53
CA GLN A 106 7.83 -6.90 0.59
C GLN A 106 7.36 -5.44 0.54
N ALA A 107 7.26 -4.79 1.71
CA ALA A 107 6.88 -3.37 1.75
C ALA A 107 7.91 -2.50 1.01
N ALA A 108 9.20 -2.72 1.25
CA ALA A 108 10.28 -1.98 0.57
C ALA A 108 10.27 -2.20 -0.95
N ASP A 109 9.99 -3.42 -1.41
CA ASP A 109 9.91 -3.73 -2.83
C ASP A 109 8.73 -3.00 -3.53
N TRP A 110 7.57 -2.94 -2.89
CA TRP A 110 6.44 -2.21 -3.44
C TRP A 110 6.67 -0.69 -3.37
N TYR A 111 7.25 -0.15 -2.28
CA TYR A 111 7.65 1.26 -2.23
C TYR A 111 8.67 1.60 -3.30
N ARG A 112 9.62 0.69 -3.61
CA ARG A 112 10.61 0.90 -4.67
C ARG A 112 9.95 1.03 -6.03
N LYS A 113 8.99 0.19 -6.38
CA LYS A 113 8.25 0.29 -7.64
C LYS A 113 7.56 1.63 -7.80
N ALA A 114 6.84 2.09 -6.77
CA ALA A 114 6.21 3.41 -6.78
C ALA A 114 7.23 4.56 -6.85
N ALA A 115 8.37 4.42 -6.17
CA ALA A 115 9.45 5.41 -6.17
C ALA A 115 10.12 5.54 -7.55
N GLU A 116 10.34 4.43 -8.24
CA GLU A 116 10.87 4.37 -9.60
C GLU A 116 9.94 5.05 -10.62
N GLN A 117 8.64 5.04 -10.37
CA GLN A 117 7.64 5.78 -11.15
C GLN A 117 7.57 7.28 -10.78
N GLY A 118 8.37 7.75 -9.82
CA GLY A 118 8.49 9.16 -9.46
C GLY A 118 7.55 9.63 -8.35
N ASP A 119 6.87 8.73 -7.63
CA ASP A 119 6.10 9.15 -6.44
C ASP A 119 7.03 9.63 -5.33
N ALA A 120 6.92 10.91 -4.98
CA ALA A 120 7.79 11.54 -4.00
C ALA A 120 7.59 11.00 -2.57
N THR A 121 6.40 10.51 -2.25
CA THR A 121 6.12 9.90 -0.94
C THR A 121 6.76 8.52 -0.84
N ALA A 122 6.67 7.74 -1.92
CA ALA A 122 7.35 6.45 -2.02
C ALA A 122 8.88 6.62 -1.95
N GLN A 123 9.44 7.58 -2.71
CA GLN A 123 10.87 7.92 -2.68
C GLN A 123 11.32 8.27 -1.26
N ALA A 124 10.58 9.16 -0.57
CA ALA A 124 10.92 9.56 0.80
C ALA A 124 10.80 8.37 1.77
N THR A 125 9.79 7.52 1.62
CA THR A 125 9.59 6.34 2.47
C THR A 125 10.73 5.35 2.27
N LEU A 126 11.08 5.05 1.02
CA LEU A 126 12.17 4.13 0.69
C LEU A 126 13.52 4.65 1.22
N GLY A 127 13.79 5.96 1.12
CA GLY A 127 14.98 6.56 1.70
C GLY A 127 15.05 6.40 3.22
N VAL A 128 13.92 6.52 3.92
CA VAL A 128 13.85 6.23 5.37
C VAL A 128 14.11 4.75 5.65
N LEU A 129 13.55 3.83 4.86
CA LEU A 129 13.77 2.39 5.02
C LEU A 129 15.27 2.04 4.88
N TYR A 130 15.95 2.58 3.88
CA TYR A 130 17.41 2.42 3.73
C TYR A 130 18.21 3.02 4.89
N SER A 131 17.84 4.20 5.38
CA SER A 131 18.54 4.82 6.51
C SER A 131 18.44 4.03 7.81
N MET A 132 17.36 3.26 7.97
CA MET A 132 17.06 2.46 9.16
C MET A 132 17.38 0.97 8.99
N GLY A 133 17.70 0.49 7.79
CA GLY A 133 17.88 -0.93 7.50
C GLY A 133 16.58 -1.76 7.68
N GLN A 134 15.44 -1.16 7.36
CA GLN A 134 14.13 -1.82 7.54
C GLN A 134 13.65 -2.46 6.22
N GLY A 135 13.67 -3.76 6.16
CA GLY A 135 13.30 -4.53 4.96
C GLY A 135 14.34 -4.49 3.84
N VAL A 136 15.35 -3.66 3.98
CA VAL A 136 16.53 -3.54 3.10
C VAL A 136 17.78 -3.42 3.97
N PRO A 137 18.97 -3.81 3.48
CA PRO A 137 20.21 -3.47 4.17
C PRO A 137 20.34 -1.97 4.40
N GLN A 138 20.88 -1.57 5.56
CA GLN A 138 21.12 -0.16 5.82
C GLN A 138 22.14 0.41 4.84
N ASP A 139 21.78 1.51 4.18
CA ASP A 139 22.64 2.20 3.21
C ASP A 139 22.31 3.69 3.20
N TYR A 140 23.22 4.52 3.67
CA TYR A 140 23.00 5.97 3.76
C TYR A 140 23.15 6.67 2.39
N ALA A 141 23.94 6.13 1.47
CA ALA A 141 24.05 6.68 0.12
C ALA A 141 22.75 6.45 -0.68
N GLU A 142 22.19 5.22 -0.62
CA GLU A 142 20.87 4.94 -1.18
C GLU A 142 19.76 5.75 -0.48
N ALA A 143 19.82 5.88 0.84
CA ALA A 143 18.86 6.72 1.58
C ALA A 143 18.90 8.17 1.11
N TYR A 144 20.09 8.74 0.93
CA TYR A 144 20.27 10.10 0.41
C TYR A 144 19.73 10.24 -1.01
N TYR A 145 20.04 9.28 -1.88
CA TYR A 145 19.56 9.27 -3.27
C TYR A 145 18.03 9.39 -3.34
N TRP A 146 17.32 8.51 -2.64
CA TRP A 146 15.86 8.52 -2.66
C TRP A 146 15.25 9.76 -2.00
N LEU A 147 15.86 10.25 -0.92
CA LEU A 147 15.40 11.47 -0.25
C LEU A 147 15.67 12.73 -1.07
N ASP A 148 16.76 12.78 -1.87
CA ASP A 148 17.05 13.91 -2.75
C ASP A 148 16.08 13.97 -3.93
N LEU A 149 15.75 12.82 -4.52
CA LEU A 149 14.68 12.72 -5.52
C LEU A 149 13.34 13.20 -4.94
N ALA A 150 12.97 12.77 -3.73
CA ALA A 150 11.75 13.22 -3.08
C ALA A 150 11.75 14.72 -2.80
N ALA A 151 12.88 15.28 -2.34
CA ALA A 151 13.01 16.70 -2.03
C ALA A 151 13.00 17.58 -3.28
N SER A 152 13.33 17.05 -4.45
CA SER A 152 13.26 17.76 -5.73
C SER A 152 11.81 17.93 -6.23
N ALA A 153 10.87 17.14 -5.72
CA ALA A 153 9.45 17.26 -6.06
C ALA A 153 8.82 18.48 -5.37
N LYS A 154 8.12 19.30 -6.14
CA LYS A 154 7.33 20.41 -5.60
C LYS A 154 6.12 19.89 -4.86
N GLY A 155 5.89 20.34 -3.64
CA GLY A 155 4.74 19.90 -2.88
C GLY A 155 4.82 20.25 -1.39
N PRO A 156 3.73 19.98 -0.63
CA PRO A 156 3.64 20.39 0.78
C PRO A 156 4.68 19.70 1.70
N ASN A 157 5.19 18.54 1.29
CA ASN A 157 6.14 17.75 2.06
C ASN A 157 7.61 17.99 1.67
N GLN A 158 7.89 18.85 0.69
CA GLN A 158 9.25 19.10 0.19
C GLN A 158 10.25 19.44 1.31
N GLY A 159 9.86 20.34 2.22
CA GLY A 159 10.71 20.73 3.36
C GLY A 159 11.03 19.56 4.30
N LYS A 160 10.05 18.66 4.53
CA LYS A 160 10.25 17.46 5.33
C LYS A 160 11.24 16.49 4.66
N TYR A 161 11.12 16.30 3.36
CA TYR A 161 12.02 15.43 2.61
C TYR A 161 13.45 15.99 2.59
N ALA A 162 13.60 17.32 2.41
CA ALA A 162 14.88 17.99 2.47
C ALA A 162 15.54 17.88 3.87
N ALA A 163 14.76 17.97 4.94
CA ALA A 163 15.27 17.79 6.30
C ALA A 163 15.78 16.35 6.54
N ASN A 164 15.02 15.34 6.09
CA ASN A 164 15.44 13.93 6.18
C ASN A 164 16.72 13.69 5.36
N ARG A 165 16.81 14.23 4.14
CA ARG A 165 18.02 14.18 3.30
C ARG A 165 19.23 14.78 4.02
N GLN A 166 19.08 15.97 4.62
CA GLN A 166 20.16 16.63 5.35
C GLN A 166 20.66 15.77 6.52
N MET A 167 19.74 15.15 7.26
CA MET A 167 20.08 14.25 8.37
C MET A 167 20.92 13.07 7.89
N VAL A 168 20.48 12.40 6.82
CA VAL A 168 21.19 11.25 6.23
C VAL A 168 22.54 11.67 5.66
N GLY A 169 22.62 12.86 5.04
CA GLY A 169 23.84 13.40 4.44
C GLY A 169 25.02 13.58 5.42
N THR A 170 24.76 13.57 6.74
CA THR A 170 25.84 13.60 7.74
C THR A 170 26.57 12.27 7.91
N HIS A 171 26.05 11.18 7.30
CA HIS A 171 26.59 9.82 7.40
C HIS A 171 27.29 9.33 6.14
N ILE A 172 27.39 10.18 5.10
CA ILE A 172 28.04 9.82 3.83
C ILE A 172 29.29 10.70 3.61
N THR A 173 30.26 10.15 2.90
CA THR A 173 31.48 10.85 2.53
C THR A 173 31.25 11.85 1.37
N ALA A 174 32.21 12.73 1.13
CA ALA A 174 32.15 13.68 0.01
C ALA A 174 32.13 12.97 -1.36
N ASP A 175 32.86 11.85 -1.50
CA ASP A 175 32.92 11.07 -2.74
C ASP A 175 31.57 10.36 -3.00
N GLU A 176 31.00 9.70 -1.98
CA GLU A 176 29.66 9.09 -2.07
C GLU A 176 28.59 10.13 -2.40
N LEU A 177 28.67 11.32 -1.79
CA LEU A 177 27.74 12.42 -2.10
C LEU A 177 27.83 12.83 -3.56
N ALA A 178 29.04 12.96 -4.12
CA ALA A 178 29.23 13.33 -5.52
C ALA A 178 28.61 12.28 -6.48
N GLU A 179 28.85 10.98 -6.21
CA GLU A 179 28.27 9.87 -6.99
C GLU A 179 26.73 9.88 -6.92
N VAL A 180 26.17 10.07 -5.73
CA VAL A 180 24.71 10.12 -5.57
C VAL A 180 24.11 11.31 -6.29
N GLN A 181 24.73 12.49 -6.23
CA GLN A 181 24.25 13.69 -6.93
C GLN A 181 24.26 13.50 -8.45
N GLU A 182 25.25 12.82 -9.01
CA GLU A 182 25.27 12.47 -10.42
C GLU A 182 24.10 11.52 -10.78
N ARG A 183 23.88 10.48 -9.99
CA ARG A 183 22.74 9.55 -10.19
C ARG A 183 21.40 10.28 -10.12
N VAL A 184 21.22 11.20 -9.17
CA VAL A 184 20.02 12.03 -9.05
C VAL A 184 19.82 12.89 -10.30
N ALA A 185 20.87 13.55 -10.79
CA ALA A 185 20.81 14.39 -11.99
C ALA A 185 20.40 13.57 -13.23
N ILE A 186 20.97 12.38 -13.41
CA ILE A 186 20.63 11.45 -14.50
C ILE A 186 19.15 11.04 -14.41
N TRP A 187 18.69 10.67 -13.20
CA TRP A 187 17.30 10.26 -13.02
C TRP A 187 16.32 11.39 -13.33
N LEU A 188 16.59 12.62 -12.84
CA LEU A 188 15.73 13.79 -13.07
C LEU A 188 15.70 14.18 -14.56
N ALA A 189 16.81 14.02 -15.29
CA ALA A 189 16.85 14.25 -16.73
C ALA A 189 15.97 13.26 -17.51
N ALA A 190 15.90 12.02 -17.05
CA ALA A 190 15.08 10.98 -17.66
C ALA A 190 13.59 11.08 -17.27
N HIS A 191 13.25 11.75 -16.17
CA HIS A 191 11.89 11.88 -15.63
C HIS A 191 11.53 13.36 -15.42
N PRO A 192 11.33 14.14 -16.50
CA PRO A 192 10.97 15.56 -16.38
C PRO A 192 9.61 15.69 -15.65
N ARG A 193 9.55 16.62 -14.69
CA ARG A 193 8.37 16.86 -13.80
C ARG A 193 7.64 18.14 -14.16
#